data_64ee37c46d60fe64504b6692abb6cbf7
#
_entry.id   64ee37c46d60fe64504b6692abb6cbf7
#
_cell.length_a   1.000
_cell.length_b   1.000
_cell.length_c   1.000
_cell.angle_alpha   90.00
_cell.angle_beta   90.00
_cell.angle_gamma   90.00
#
_symmetry.space_group_name_H-M   'P 1'
#
loop_
_entity.id
_entity.type
_entity.pdbx_description
1 polymer ?
#
loop_
_entity_poly.entity_id
_entity_poly.type
_entity_poly.pdbx_seq_one_letter_code
_entity_poly.pdbx_strand_id
1 'polypeptide(L)'
;MNVRRAPSRISIYSLRERDILPLGDLDIPLIFLTRNSLRFIPSFLEHYRALGVTRFLCVDDQSSDGTRERLLKEDDVEVFGSDVRYREAKGGGLWREALVRMFGTQRWYLNVDCDEYFVYDQYETRKLPELIRKLEAEGIYHCPAPMIDFYPENTIQSADFGGSGSNMPWHTANMFDASGYRLFRTTSGMLMSGGPRDRIMDRPDVHDELMKYPLVYVDYEIGLSVSIHKPWPFTRNFSPIIGSLLHFKFFNETEDLVVEAINDNQYFKGSRSYIRMLGAIQEGKLNYLVSDISVPYQGSKQMAELGFFKSLF
;
A
#
# COMPACT_ATOMS: atom_id res chain seq x y z
N MET A 1 21.43 19.65 13.63
CA MET A 1 21.36 20.63 12.53
C MET A 1 20.10 20.32 11.73
N ASN A 2 19.01 21.07 11.98
CA ASN A 2 17.73 20.88 11.30
C ASN A 2 17.82 21.51 9.90
N VAL A 3 18.11 20.72 8.90
CA VAL A 3 17.95 21.16 7.52
C VAL A 3 16.42 21.21 7.25
N ARG A 4 15.82 22.37 7.45
CA ARG A 4 14.49 22.68 6.90
C ARG A 4 14.61 22.59 5.38
N ARG A 5 14.18 21.46 4.78
CA ARG A 5 14.01 21.40 3.33
C ARG A 5 12.93 22.40 2.96
N ALA A 6 13.24 23.27 1.98
CA ALA A 6 12.24 24.16 1.40
C ALA A 6 11.06 23.29 0.92
N PRO A 7 9.80 23.73 1.15
CA PRO A 7 8.64 23.02 0.67
C PRO A 7 8.73 22.80 -0.84
N SER A 8 8.58 21.56 -1.28
CA SER A 8 8.50 21.26 -2.70
C SER A 8 7.25 21.92 -3.28
N ARG A 9 7.42 22.73 -4.31
CA ARG A 9 6.32 23.44 -4.99
C ARG A 9 5.63 22.54 -6.02
N ILE A 10 5.15 21.35 -5.59
CA ILE A 10 4.29 20.56 -6.47
C ILE A 10 2.86 20.98 -6.19
N SER A 11 2.13 21.31 -7.25
CA SER A 11 0.72 21.62 -7.21
C SER A 11 -0.09 20.35 -7.43
N ILE A 12 -1.07 20.13 -6.55
CA ILE A 12 -2.18 19.23 -6.78
C ILE A 12 -3.46 20.05 -6.84
N TYR A 13 -4.40 19.67 -7.67
CA TYR A 13 -5.67 20.37 -7.86
C TYR A 13 -6.85 19.41 -7.82
N SER A 14 -7.97 19.87 -7.28
CA SER A 14 -9.19 19.06 -7.23
C SER A 14 -9.69 18.77 -8.66
N LEU A 15 -10.07 17.51 -8.88
CA LEU A 15 -10.76 17.08 -10.09
C LEU A 15 -12.29 17.05 -9.90
N ARG A 16 -12.78 17.42 -8.71
CA ARG A 16 -14.21 17.56 -8.44
C ARG A 16 -14.71 18.96 -8.78
N GLU A 17 -15.95 19.05 -9.25
CA GLU A 17 -16.63 20.32 -9.52
C GLU A 17 -17.14 21.02 -8.23
N ARG A 18 -17.20 20.29 -7.11
CA ARG A 18 -17.58 20.83 -5.80
C ARG A 18 -16.37 21.26 -4.98
N ASP A 19 -16.61 22.08 -3.96
CA ASP A 19 -15.60 22.45 -2.97
C ASP A 19 -15.05 21.22 -2.24
N ILE A 20 -13.78 21.28 -1.89
CA ILE A 20 -13.11 20.26 -1.08
C ILE A 20 -13.71 20.30 0.33
N LEU A 21 -14.22 19.17 0.77
CA LEU A 21 -14.78 19.05 2.12
C LEU A 21 -13.66 18.94 3.16
N PRO A 22 -13.66 19.76 4.22
CA PRO A 22 -12.68 19.64 5.29
C PRO A 22 -12.85 18.31 6.03
N LEU A 23 -11.78 17.88 6.71
CA LEU A 23 -11.85 16.73 7.61
C LEU A 23 -12.38 17.15 8.98
N GLY A 24 -13.35 16.42 9.50
CA GLY A 24 -13.77 16.51 10.89
C GLY A 24 -12.77 15.88 11.86
N ASP A 25 -12.96 16.10 13.16
CA ASP A 25 -12.06 15.58 14.21
C ASP A 25 -12.07 14.05 14.32
N LEU A 26 -13.18 13.42 13.95
CA LEU A 26 -13.36 11.98 14.01
C LEU A 26 -13.02 11.28 12.68
N ASP A 27 -12.67 12.03 11.65
CA ASP A 27 -12.32 11.44 10.36
C ASP A 27 -11.00 10.68 10.44
N ILE A 28 -11.01 9.50 9.85
CA ILE A 28 -9.82 8.69 9.58
C ILE A 28 -9.58 8.73 8.08
N PRO A 29 -8.74 9.65 7.59
CA PRO A 29 -8.45 9.79 6.18
C PRO A 29 -7.49 8.70 5.70
N LEU A 30 -7.73 8.21 4.48
CA LEU A 30 -6.84 7.34 3.76
C LEU A 30 -6.29 8.06 2.53
N ILE A 31 -4.97 8.16 2.44
CA ILE A 31 -4.25 8.67 1.27
C ILE A 31 -3.86 7.50 0.38
N PHE A 32 -4.18 7.58 -0.90
CA PHE A 32 -3.72 6.62 -1.89
C PHE A 32 -3.40 7.29 -3.21
N LEU A 33 -2.51 6.66 -3.95
CA LEU A 33 -2.12 7.09 -5.29
C LEU A 33 -2.59 6.04 -6.27
N THR A 34 -3.06 6.45 -7.43
CA THR A 34 -3.60 5.50 -8.41
C THR A 34 -3.18 5.85 -9.83
N ARG A 35 -2.99 4.81 -10.63
CA ARG A 35 -2.91 4.84 -12.08
C ARG A 35 -3.41 3.52 -12.62
N ASN A 36 -4.45 3.56 -13.45
CA ASN A 36 -5.02 2.38 -14.11
C ASN A 36 -5.31 1.22 -13.12
N SER A 37 -6.08 1.52 -12.07
CA SER A 37 -6.38 0.57 -10.99
C SER A 37 -7.87 0.24 -10.88
N LEU A 38 -8.64 0.43 -11.93
CA LEU A 38 -10.10 0.31 -11.92
C LEU A 38 -10.59 -1.00 -11.27
N ARG A 39 -9.91 -2.10 -11.55
CA ARG A 39 -10.27 -3.43 -11.02
C ARG A 39 -10.19 -3.53 -9.50
N PHE A 40 -9.28 -2.77 -8.85
CA PHE A 40 -9.13 -2.80 -7.39
C PHE A 40 -10.08 -1.83 -6.67
N ILE A 41 -10.51 -0.74 -7.33
CA ILE A 41 -11.26 0.34 -6.66
C ILE A 41 -12.48 -0.16 -5.89
N PRO A 42 -13.36 -1.05 -6.41
CA PRO A 42 -14.54 -1.49 -5.66
C PRO A 42 -14.17 -2.19 -4.34
N SER A 43 -13.32 -3.22 -4.39
CA SER A 43 -12.91 -3.98 -3.21
C SER A 43 -12.03 -3.16 -2.26
N PHE A 44 -11.18 -2.29 -2.80
CA PHE A 44 -10.35 -1.37 -2.00
C PHE A 44 -11.22 -0.45 -1.15
N LEU A 45 -12.16 0.26 -1.73
CA LEU A 45 -13.06 1.14 -0.99
C LEU A 45 -13.91 0.37 0.02
N GLU A 46 -14.46 -0.79 -0.36
CA GLU A 46 -15.24 -1.64 0.53
C GLU A 46 -14.43 -2.07 1.75
N HIS A 47 -13.20 -2.60 1.54
CA HIS A 47 -12.33 -3.04 2.63
C HIS A 47 -12.04 -1.91 3.63
N TYR A 48 -11.61 -0.76 3.14
CA TYR A 48 -11.23 0.34 4.03
C TYR A 48 -12.42 1.04 4.69
N ARG A 49 -13.59 1.11 4.04
CA ARG A 49 -14.83 1.53 4.68
C ARG A 49 -15.24 0.57 5.81
N ALA A 50 -15.10 -0.74 5.59
CA ALA A 50 -15.36 -1.75 6.60
C ALA A 50 -14.42 -1.61 7.80
N LEU A 51 -13.15 -1.19 7.60
CA LEU A 51 -12.22 -0.88 8.68
C LEU A 51 -12.54 0.42 9.43
N GLY A 52 -13.38 1.30 8.88
CA GLY A 52 -13.76 2.57 9.50
C GLY A 52 -13.03 3.79 8.93
N VAL A 53 -12.45 3.69 7.74
CA VAL A 53 -12.02 4.87 6.97
C VAL A 53 -13.26 5.66 6.57
N THR A 54 -13.23 6.97 6.81
CA THR A 54 -14.37 7.88 6.55
C THR A 54 -14.14 8.78 5.35
N ARG A 55 -12.89 8.99 4.97
CA ARG A 55 -12.50 9.88 3.88
C ARG A 55 -11.32 9.31 3.09
N PHE A 56 -11.44 9.36 1.78
CA PHE A 56 -10.41 8.91 0.84
C PHE A 56 -9.82 10.10 0.11
N LEU A 57 -8.50 10.22 0.11
CA LEU A 57 -7.74 11.30 -0.50
C LEU A 57 -6.86 10.71 -1.60
N CYS A 58 -7.32 10.81 -2.84
CA CYS A 58 -6.69 10.19 -3.99
C CYS A 58 -5.91 11.21 -4.83
N VAL A 59 -4.66 10.88 -5.22
CA VAL A 59 -4.03 11.53 -6.37
C VAL A 59 -4.02 10.55 -7.53
N ASP A 60 -4.71 10.92 -8.60
CA ASP A 60 -4.76 10.17 -9.85
C ASP A 60 -3.64 10.59 -10.79
N ASP A 61 -2.70 9.67 -11.07
CA ASP A 61 -1.58 9.88 -12.00
C ASP A 61 -1.99 9.62 -13.45
N GLN A 62 -3.01 10.35 -13.92
CA GLN A 62 -3.48 10.33 -15.31
C GLN A 62 -3.99 8.95 -15.76
N SER A 63 -4.85 8.32 -14.97
CA SER A 63 -5.53 7.08 -15.35
C SER A 63 -6.34 7.23 -16.63
N SER A 64 -6.38 6.17 -17.44
CA SER A 64 -7.08 6.09 -18.72
C SER A 64 -8.02 4.90 -18.83
N ASP A 65 -8.13 4.06 -17.79
CA ASP A 65 -8.92 2.84 -17.73
C ASP A 65 -10.33 3.02 -17.14
N GLY A 66 -10.71 4.27 -16.78
CA GLY A 66 -11.96 4.58 -16.09
C GLY A 66 -11.82 4.68 -14.55
N THR A 67 -10.64 4.49 -13.99
CA THR A 67 -10.37 4.64 -12.54
C THR A 67 -10.84 5.99 -12.02
N ARG A 68 -10.47 7.09 -12.68
CA ARG A 68 -10.83 8.46 -12.30
C ARG A 68 -12.33 8.66 -12.26
N GLU A 69 -13.00 8.29 -13.34
CA GLU A 69 -14.45 8.42 -13.49
C GLU A 69 -15.20 7.60 -12.44
N ARG A 70 -14.66 6.43 -12.07
CA ARG A 70 -15.20 5.60 -11.01
C ARG A 70 -15.07 6.26 -9.65
N LEU A 71 -13.89 6.81 -9.32
CA LEU A 71 -13.63 7.50 -8.06
C LEU A 71 -14.43 8.78 -7.90
N LEU A 72 -14.65 9.53 -8.98
CA LEU A 72 -15.46 10.75 -8.98
C LEU A 72 -16.94 10.50 -8.65
N LYS A 73 -17.42 9.26 -8.71
CA LYS A 73 -18.80 8.89 -8.33
C LYS A 73 -18.95 8.62 -6.82
N GLU A 74 -17.86 8.53 -6.08
CA GLU A 74 -17.87 8.22 -4.65
C GLU A 74 -17.86 9.50 -3.82
N ASP A 75 -18.86 9.73 -2.95
CA ASP A 75 -19.02 10.99 -2.20
C ASP A 75 -17.94 11.20 -1.13
N ASP A 76 -17.40 10.12 -0.59
CA ASP A 76 -16.37 10.10 0.46
C ASP A 76 -14.93 10.16 -0.10
N VAL A 77 -14.76 10.25 -1.44
CA VAL A 77 -13.47 10.31 -2.11
C VAL A 77 -13.19 11.71 -2.63
N GLU A 78 -12.10 12.33 -2.23
CA GLU A 78 -11.54 13.52 -2.88
C GLU A 78 -10.52 13.08 -3.92
N VAL A 79 -10.69 13.50 -5.17
CA VAL A 79 -9.82 13.13 -6.28
C VAL A 79 -9.04 14.35 -6.74
N PHE A 80 -7.72 14.21 -6.77
CA PHE A 80 -6.80 15.25 -7.20
C PHE A 80 -6.02 14.81 -8.43
N GLY A 81 -5.71 15.77 -9.30
CA GLY A 81 -4.72 15.68 -10.34
C GLY A 81 -3.44 16.41 -9.97
N SER A 82 -2.39 16.26 -10.76
CA SER A 82 -1.13 16.96 -10.62
C SER A 82 -0.53 17.31 -11.99
N ASP A 83 0.24 18.40 -12.02
CA ASP A 83 0.99 18.82 -13.22
C ASP A 83 2.25 17.97 -13.45
N VAL A 84 2.68 17.22 -12.44
CA VAL A 84 3.85 16.35 -12.51
C VAL A 84 3.43 14.89 -12.38
N ARG A 85 4.25 13.97 -12.92
CA ARG A 85 4.05 12.54 -12.87
C ARG A 85 4.67 11.93 -11.61
N TYR A 86 4.34 10.67 -11.34
CA TYR A 86 4.76 9.90 -10.15
C TYR A 86 6.27 9.99 -9.86
N ARG A 87 7.13 9.87 -10.88
CA ARG A 87 8.58 9.95 -10.74
C ARG A 87 9.05 11.32 -10.26
N GLU A 88 8.53 12.39 -10.84
CA GLU A 88 8.85 13.78 -10.46
C GLU A 88 8.32 14.09 -9.06
N ALA A 89 7.18 13.50 -8.70
CA ALA A 89 6.62 13.54 -7.35
C ALA A 89 7.41 12.67 -6.33
N LYS A 90 8.64 12.23 -6.69
CA LYS A 90 9.51 11.39 -5.85
C LYS A 90 8.82 10.09 -5.38
N GLY A 91 8.21 9.37 -6.33
CA GLY A 91 7.44 8.18 -6.01
C GLY A 91 6.16 8.52 -5.22
N GLY A 92 5.54 9.64 -5.57
CA GLY A 92 4.32 10.13 -4.93
C GLY A 92 4.50 10.74 -3.53
N GLY A 93 5.72 10.76 -2.99
CA GLY A 93 5.97 11.31 -1.65
C GLY A 93 5.58 12.77 -1.52
N LEU A 94 5.80 13.58 -2.59
CA LEU A 94 5.44 15.00 -2.60
C LEU A 94 3.93 15.23 -2.71
N TRP A 95 3.19 14.33 -3.37
CA TRP A 95 1.74 14.36 -3.42
C TRP A 95 1.13 14.06 -2.05
N ARG A 96 1.65 13.04 -1.35
CA ARG A 96 1.21 12.68 0.01
C ARG A 96 1.47 13.84 0.97
N GLU A 97 2.63 14.49 0.88
CA GLU A 97 2.95 15.69 1.66
C GLU A 97 1.98 16.84 1.36
N ALA A 98 1.64 17.07 0.08
CA ALA A 98 0.71 18.11 -0.32
C ALA A 98 -0.70 17.86 0.25
N LEU A 99 -1.18 16.61 0.23
CA LEU A 99 -2.45 16.22 0.85
C LEU A 99 -2.45 16.46 2.37
N VAL A 100 -1.40 16.04 3.08
CA VAL A 100 -1.29 16.30 4.53
C VAL A 100 -1.28 17.80 4.84
N ARG A 101 -0.59 18.61 4.04
CA ARG A 101 -0.62 20.09 4.18
C ARG A 101 -2.01 20.69 3.97
N MET A 102 -2.76 20.14 3.01
CA MET A 102 -4.11 20.60 2.69
C MET A 102 -5.13 20.20 3.76
N PHE A 103 -5.05 18.97 4.27
CA PHE A 103 -6.03 18.39 5.19
C PHE A 103 -5.65 18.47 6.67
N GLY A 104 -4.42 18.91 6.97
CA GLY A 104 -3.95 19.21 8.31
C GLY A 104 -3.19 18.08 8.99
N THR A 105 -2.53 18.46 10.09
CA THR A 105 -1.76 17.57 11.00
C THR A 105 -2.55 17.29 12.27
N GLN A 106 -1.92 16.68 13.27
CA GLN A 106 -2.50 16.29 14.56
C GLN A 106 -3.59 15.23 14.41
N ARG A 107 -3.38 14.29 13.48
CA ARG A 107 -4.30 13.18 13.21
C ARG A 107 -3.64 11.96 12.63
N TRP A 108 -4.32 10.85 12.70
CA TRP A 108 -3.94 9.61 12.04
C TRP A 108 -4.28 9.65 10.55
N TYR A 109 -3.39 9.12 9.74
CA TYR A 109 -3.59 8.88 8.31
C TYR A 109 -3.29 7.42 7.98
N LEU A 110 -4.16 6.80 7.19
CA LEU A 110 -3.78 5.62 6.41
C LEU A 110 -3.10 6.06 5.11
N ASN A 111 -2.13 5.28 4.66
CA ASN A 111 -1.36 5.58 3.46
C ASN A 111 -0.94 4.28 2.78
N VAL A 112 -1.62 3.90 1.71
CA VAL A 112 -1.51 2.60 1.03
C VAL A 112 -1.58 2.79 -0.48
N ASP A 113 -1.19 1.76 -1.23
CA ASP A 113 -1.40 1.68 -2.67
C ASP A 113 -2.68 0.89 -2.98
N CYS A 114 -3.27 1.01 -4.17
CA CYS A 114 -4.58 0.42 -4.50
C CYS A 114 -4.62 -1.11 -4.48
N ASP A 115 -3.47 -1.76 -4.62
CA ASP A 115 -3.28 -3.20 -4.61
C ASP A 115 -2.88 -3.75 -3.22
N GLU A 116 -2.99 -2.91 -2.16
CA GLU A 116 -2.62 -3.23 -0.79
C GLU A 116 -3.81 -3.15 0.15
N TYR A 117 -4.00 -4.20 0.95
CA TYR A 117 -5.09 -4.33 1.91
C TYR A 117 -4.52 -4.50 3.32
N PHE A 118 -4.66 -3.47 4.14
CA PHE A 118 -4.16 -3.46 5.51
C PHE A 118 -5.00 -4.36 6.40
N VAL A 119 -4.35 -5.32 7.06
CA VAL A 119 -4.94 -6.23 8.04
C VAL A 119 -4.14 -6.22 9.33
N TYR A 120 -4.82 -6.43 10.45
CA TYR A 120 -4.24 -6.50 11.80
C TYR A 120 -5.02 -7.50 12.63
N ASP A 121 -4.59 -7.74 13.85
CA ASP A 121 -5.27 -8.70 14.75
C ASP A 121 -6.76 -8.39 14.88
N GLN A 122 -7.61 -9.36 14.55
CA GLN A 122 -9.08 -9.29 14.58
C GLN A 122 -9.70 -8.16 13.72
N TYR A 123 -9.05 -7.73 12.62
CA TYR A 123 -9.57 -6.65 11.77
C TYR A 123 -10.97 -6.94 11.21
N GLU A 124 -11.36 -8.20 11.12
CA GLU A 124 -12.69 -8.63 10.68
C GLU A 124 -13.81 -8.12 11.60
N THR A 125 -13.50 -7.91 12.87
CA THR A 125 -14.46 -7.48 13.90
C THR A 125 -14.06 -6.20 14.62
N ARG A 126 -12.78 -5.84 14.64
CA ARG A 126 -12.22 -4.64 15.27
C ARG A 126 -11.93 -3.57 14.23
N LYS A 127 -12.35 -2.34 14.49
CA LYS A 127 -12.19 -1.23 13.55
C LYS A 127 -10.97 -0.36 13.88
N LEU A 128 -10.53 0.45 12.93
CA LEU A 128 -9.40 1.37 13.09
C LEU A 128 -9.47 2.27 14.33
N PRO A 129 -10.62 2.83 14.74
CA PRO A 129 -10.67 3.59 15.97
C PRO A 129 -10.29 2.79 17.22
N GLU A 130 -10.56 1.48 17.23
CA GLU A 130 -10.16 0.59 18.34
C GLU A 130 -8.65 0.30 18.30
N LEU A 131 -8.14 0.02 17.11
CA LEU A 131 -6.70 -0.13 16.90
C LEU A 131 -5.94 1.14 17.30
N ILE A 132 -6.38 2.31 16.84
CA ILE A 132 -5.76 3.60 17.15
C ILE A 132 -5.69 3.83 18.66
N ARG A 133 -6.79 3.64 19.39
CA ARG A 133 -6.78 3.77 20.85
C ARG A 133 -5.78 2.83 21.52
N LYS A 134 -5.64 1.61 20.99
CA LYS A 134 -4.67 0.63 21.50
C LYS A 134 -3.23 1.09 21.24
N LEU A 135 -2.95 1.58 20.03
CA LEU A 135 -1.62 2.11 19.66
C LEU A 135 -1.24 3.33 20.50
N GLU A 136 -2.16 4.26 20.71
CA GLU A 136 -1.97 5.45 21.54
C GLU A 136 -1.67 5.07 23.00
N ALA A 137 -2.38 4.10 23.56
CA ALA A 137 -2.14 3.59 24.90
C ALA A 137 -0.74 2.94 25.06
N GLU A 138 -0.20 2.38 23.98
CA GLU A 138 1.15 1.80 23.93
C GLU A 138 2.23 2.82 23.47
N GLY A 139 1.87 4.08 23.17
CA GLY A 139 2.79 5.11 22.67
C GLY A 139 3.30 4.83 21.25
N ILE A 140 2.57 4.07 20.45
CA ILE A 140 2.92 3.71 19.08
C ILE A 140 2.22 4.68 18.13
N TYR A 141 2.99 5.43 17.35
CA TYR A 141 2.50 6.45 16.42
C TYR A 141 2.83 6.16 14.95
N HIS A 142 3.65 5.15 14.68
CA HIS A 142 3.87 4.59 13.35
C HIS A 142 3.65 3.07 13.42
N CYS A 143 2.77 2.56 12.58
CA CYS A 143 2.36 1.16 12.56
C CYS A 143 3.15 0.40 11.49
N PRO A 144 4.19 -0.38 11.85
CA PRO A 144 4.89 -1.20 10.87
C PRO A 144 3.98 -2.33 10.38
N ALA A 145 3.92 -2.50 9.07
CA ALA A 145 3.17 -3.54 8.40
C ALA A 145 3.90 -3.97 7.11
N PRO A 146 4.51 -5.14 7.05
CA PRO A 146 5.14 -5.62 5.84
C PRO A 146 4.11 -5.94 4.78
N MET A 147 4.48 -5.72 3.51
CA MET A 147 3.76 -6.24 2.36
C MET A 147 3.99 -7.74 2.25
N ILE A 148 2.93 -8.50 2.14
CA ILE A 148 2.94 -9.93 1.91
C ILE A 148 2.30 -10.18 0.56
N ASP A 149 3.09 -10.64 -0.40
CA ASP A 149 2.60 -10.92 -1.75
C ASP A 149 1.67 -12.12 -1.77
N PHE A 150 0.49 -11.91 -2.34
CA PHE A 150 -0.52 -12.94 -2.54
C PHE A 150 -0.53 -13.38 -4.01
N TYR A 151 -0.78 -14.66 -4.24
CA TYR A 151 -0.79 -15.28 -5.55
C TYR A 151 -1.82 -16.42 -5.62
N PRO A 152 -2.24 -16.83 -6.84
CA PRO A 152 -3.22 -17.89 -6.98
C PRO A 152 -2.63 -19.28 -6.62
N GLU A 153 -3.50 -20.19 -6.20
CA GLU A 153 -3.15 -21.59 -5.98
C GLU A 153 -2.76 -22.31 -7.29
N ASN A 154 -3.37 -21.91 -8.39
CA ASN A 154 -3.09 -22.42 -9.72
C ASN A 154 -2.16 -21.47 -10.50
N THR A 155 -2.16 -21.56 -11.82
CA THR A 155 -1.35 -20.69 -12.67
C THR A 155 -1.83 -19.24 -12.60
N ILE A 156 -0.91 -18.29 -12.76
CA ILE A 156 -1.25 -16.85 -12.80
C ILE A 156 -2.24 -16.56 -13.95
N GLN A 157 -2.09 -17.21 -15.09
CA GLN A 157 -2.97 -17.07 -16.25
C GLN A 157 -4.43 -17.45 -15.97
N SER A 158 -4.67 -18.33 -14.99
CA SER A 158 -6.02 -18.72 -14.57
C SER A 158 -6.66 -17.77 -13.55
N ALA A 159 -5.88 -16.84 -13.01
CA ALA A 159 -6.32 -15.93 -11.95
C ALA A 159 -6.94 -14.66 -12.55
N ASP A 160 -8.22 -14.73 -12.88
CA ASP A 160 -8.99 -13.56 -13.33
C ASP A 160 -9.61 -12.84 -12.12
N PHE A 161 -9.14 -11.63 -11.86
CA PHE A 161 -9.71 -10.72 -10.86
C PHE A 161 -10.38 -9.54 -11.58
N GLY A 162 -11.62 -9.74 -12.02
CA GLY A 162 -12.39 -8.74 -12.75
C GLY A 162 -12.90 -7.56 -11.91
N GLY A 163 -12.61 -7.51 -10.62
CA GLY A 163 -12.94 -6.37 -9.76
C GLY A 163 -14.43 -6.06 -9.61
N SER A 164 -15.31 -7.03 -9.81
CA SER A 164 -16.77 -6.83 -9.72
C SER A 164 -17.30 -7.06 -8.31
N GLY A 165 -17.98 -6.05 -7.76
CA GLY A 165 -18.72 -6.15 -6.49
C GLY A 165 -17.83 -6.39 -5.27
N SER A 166 -18.35 -7.11 -4.29
CA SER A 166 -17.67 -7.47 -3.03
C SER A 166 -16.64 -8.60 -3.18
N ASN A 167 -16.15 -8.88 -4.39
CA ASN A 167 -15.11 -9.88 -4.59
C ASN A 167 -13.76 -9.33 -4.17
N MET A 168 -13.27 -9.77 -3.02
CA MET A 168 -11.94 -9.38 -2.53
C MET A 168 -10.85 -10.13 -3.30
N PRO A 169 -9.69 -9.50 -3.56
CA PRO A 169 -8.64 -10.12 -4.38
C PRO A 169 -8.08 -11.43 -3.79
N TRP A 170 -8.15 -11.64 -2.49
CA TRP A 170 -7.74 -12.91 -1.85
C TRP A 170 -8.70 -14.07 -2.11
N HIS A 171 -9.85 -13.86 -2.74
CA HIS A 171 -10.70 -14.97 -3.23
C HIS A 171 -10.15 -15.57 -4.53
N THR A 172 -9.34 -14.81 -5.26
CA THR A 172 -8.71 -15.25 -6.53
C THR A 172 -7.22 -15.57 -6.32
N ALA A 173 -6.49 -14.70 -5.64
CA ALA A 173 -5.10 -14.91 -5.25
C ALA A 173 -5.05 -15.21 -3.75
N ASN A 174 -5.27 -16.47 -3.40
CA ASN A 174 -5.54 -16.92 -2.04
C ASN A 174 -4.34 -17.49 -1.30
N MET A 175 -3.18 -17.61 -1.95
CA MET A 175 -1.98 -18.21 -1.38
C MET A 175 -0.95 -17.13 -1.04
N PHE A 176 -0.15 -17.39 0.00
CA PHE A 176 1.02 -16.58 0.36
C PHE A 176 2.11 -17.46 0.99
N ASP A 177 3.35 -16.98 1.05
CA ASP A 177 4.45 -17.68 1.73
C ASP A 177 4.33 -17.52 3.24
N ALA A 178 4.22 -18.62 4.00
CA ALA A 178 4.14 -18.58 5.46
C ALA A 178 5.50 -18.31 6.15
N SER A 179 6.59 -18.41 5.42
CA SER A 179 7.95 -18.24 5.93
C SER A 179 8.90 -17.73 4.83
N GLY A 180 10.22 -17.70 5.10
CA GLY A 180 11.21 -17.25 4.11
C GLY A 180 11.42 -15.73 4.10
N TYR A 181 10.94 -15.03 5.11
CA TYR A 181 11.14 -13.59 5.29
C TYR A 181 12.32 -13.32 6.23
N ARG A 182 13.01 -12.21 5.98
CA ARG A 182 14.15 -11.75 6.80
C ARG A 182 13.89 -10.31 7.25
N LEU A 183 14.01 -10.09 8.55
CA LEU A 183 13.80 -8.78 9.18
C LEU A 183 15.15 -8.19 9.58
N PHE A 184 15.38 -6.93 9.20
CA PHE A 184 16.60 -6.19 9.49
C PHE A 184 16.27 -4.87 10.17
N ARG A 185 17.15 -4.45 11.08
CA ARG A 185 17.09 -3.12 11.66
C ARG A 185 18.05 -2.19 10.92
N THR A 186 17.58 -1.01 10.53
CA THR A 186 18.35 0.04 9.89
C THR A 186 18.40 1.29 10.79
N THR A 187 19.10 2.33 10.36
CA THR A 187 19.13 3.62 11.08
C THR A 187 17.80 4.40 11.00
N SER A 188 16.94 4.06 10.04
CA SER A 188 15.68 4.79 9.77
C SER A 188 14.41 3.96 10.00
N GLY A 189 14.53 2.72 10.46
CA GLY A 189 13.41 1.84 10.74
C GLY A 189 13.73 0.37 10.54
N MET A 190 12.68 -0.44 10.45
CA MET A 190 12.78 -1.85 10.12
C MET A 190 12.72 -2.02 8.59
N LEU A 191 13.41 -3.05 8.09
CA LEU A 191 13.37 -3.49 6.71
C LEU A 191 13.03 -4.97 6.69
N MET A 192 12.14 -5.38 5.80
CA MET A 192 11.81 -6.79 5.57
C MET A 192 12.02 -7.14 4.11
N SER A 193 12.56 -8.32 3.84
CA SER A 193 12.72 -8.89 2.50
C SER A 193 12.29 -10.36 2.50
N GLY A 194 12.04 -10.92 1.32
CA GLY A 194 11.61 -12.33 1.16
C GLY A 194 10.36 -12.46 0.31
N GLY A 195 9.69 -13.60 0.46
CA GLY A 195 8.45 -13.92 -0.25
C GLY A 195 8.66 -14.35 -1.70
N PRO A 196 7.58 -14.52 -2.47
CA PRO A 196 7.61 -15.11 -3.81
C PRO A 196 8.51 -14.35 -4.79
N ARG A 197 8.58 -13.02 -4.70
CA ARG A 197 9.46 -12.22 -5.58
C ARG A 197 10.93 -12.54 -5.38
N ASP A 198 11.40 -12.69 -4.13
CA ASP A 198 12.80 -13.08 -3.85
C ASP A 198 13.09 -14.49 -4.37
N ARG A 199 12.13 -15.43 -4.27
CA ARG A 199 12.27 -16.80 -4.79
C ARG A 199 12.37 -16.86 -6.32
N ILE A 200 11.59 -16.01 -7.01
CA ILE A 200 11.51 -15.97 -8.47
C ILE A 200 12.74 -15.29 -9.08
N MET A 201 13.20 -14.20 -8.47
CA MET A 201 14.22 -13.33 -9.06
C MET A 201 15.65 -13.82 -8.81
N ASP A 202 15.85 -14.86 -7.98
CA ASP A 202 17.11 -15.58 -7.74
C ASP A 202 18.34 -14.65 -7.60
N ARG A 203 18.23 -13.61 -6.75
CA ARG A 203 19.33 -12.66 -6.52
C ARG A 203 19.47 -12.34 -5.03
N PRO A 204 20.52 -12.84 -4.36
CA PRO A 204 20.73 -12.63 -2.93
C PRO A 204 21.11 -11.20 -2.55
N ASP A 205 21.51 -10.37 -3.51
CA ASP A 205 22.08 -9.03 -3.28
C ASP A 205 21.10 -7.86 -3.58
N VAL A 206 19.88 -8.15 -4.06
CA VAL A 206 18.87 -7.13 -4.35
C VAL A 206 17.51 -7.58 -3.84
N HIS A 207 17.13 -7.07 -2.70
CA HIS A 207 15.84 -7.37 -2.09
C HIS A 207 14.86 -6.22 -2.30
N ASP A 208 13.61 -6.56 -2.58
CA ASP A 208 12.51 -5.60 -2.50
C ASP A 208 12.27 -5.26 -1.02
N GLU A 209 12.09 -3.97 -0.74
CA GLU A 209 11.78 -3.50 0.61
C GLU A 209 10.28 -3.71 0.89
N LEU A 210 9.96 -4.71 1.70
CA LEU A 210 8.57 -5.07 2.00
C LEU A 210 7.98 -4.26 3.16
N MET A 211 8.81 -3.74 4.08
CA MET A 211 8.30 -3.01 5.23
C MET A 211 7.71 -1.67 4.83
N LYS A 212 6.46 -1.43 5.26
CA LYS A 212 5.74 -0.16 5.15
C LYS A 212 5.19 0.27 6.51
N TYR A 213 4.70 1.50 6.57
CA TYR A 213 4.05 2.09 7.73
C TYR A 213 2.72 2.71 7.27
N PRO A 214 1.70 1.86 7.02
CA PRO A 214 0.45 2.33 6.44
C PRO A 214 -0.36 3.25 7.36
N LEU A 215 -0.31 3.06 8.66
CA LEU A 215 -1.06 3.88 9.63
C LEU A 215 -0.07 4.70 10.46
N VAL A 216 -0.11 6.03 10.32
CA VAL A 216 0.80 6.96 10.97
C VAL A 216 0.06 8.14 11.59
N TYR A 217 0.47 8.57 12.78
CA TYR A 217 0.04 9.83 13.39
C TYR A 217 0.95 10.97 12.92
N VAL A 218 0.37 11.93 12.23
CA VAL A 218 1.09 13.07 11.68
C VAL A 218 0.89 14.28 12.59
N ASP A 219 1.91 14.61 13.36
CA ASP A 219 1.94 15.79 14.26
C ASP A 219 2.85 16.91 13.73
N TYR A 220 3.61 16.67 12.67
CA TYR A 220 4.49 17.61 12.01
C TYR A 220 4.10 17.83 10.56
N GLU A 221 4.35 19.03 10.04
CA GLU A 221 4.05 19.38 8.64
C GLU A 221 4.78 18.54 7.58
N ILE A 222 5.75 17.70 7.97
CA ILE A 222 6.61 16.96 7.05
C ILE A 222 6.56 15.43 7.32
N GLY A 223 5.49 14.95 7.95
CA GLY A 223 5.43 13.57 8.42
C GLY A 223 5.52 12.48 7.36
N LEU A 224 5.08 12.74 6.13
CA LEU A 224 5.08 11.75 5.02
C LEU A 224 6.10 12.09 3.92
N SER A 225 7.07 12.93 4.20
CA SER A 225 7.86 13.69 3.23
C SER A 225 8.71 12.90 2.24
N VAL A 226 8.99 11.62 2.46
CA VAL A 226 9.95 10.92 1.59
C VAL A 226 9.41 9.58 1.10
N SER A 227 8.90 8.73 1.99
CA SER A 227 8.47 7.37 1.63
C SER A 227 7.57 6.80 2.72
N ILE A 228 6.55 6.05 2.31
CA ILE A 228 5.73 5.24 3.22
C ILE A 228 6.53 4.08 3.85
N HIS A 229 7.70 3.76 3.30
CA HIS A 229 8.66 2.82 3.89
C HIS A 229 9.46 3.42 5.05
N LYS A 230 9.63 4.75 5.11
CA LYS A 230 10.47 5.43 6.12
C LYS A 230 9.84 6.77 6.51
N PRO A 231 8.68 6.78 7.18
CA PRO A 231 8.05 8.02 7.62
C PRO A 231 8.90 8.71 8.68
N TRP A 232 8.83 10.03 8.72
CA TRP A 232 9.47 10.86 9.74
C TRP A 232 8.48 11.09 10.91
N PRO A 233 8.94 11.10 12.19
CA PRO A 233 10.32 10.93 12.65
C PRO A 233 10.74 9.45 12.75
N PHE A 234 11.96 9.15 12.30
CA PHE A 234 12.47 7.77 12.24
C PHE A 234 12.48 7.05 13.59
N THR A 235 12.54 7.77 14.69
CA THR A 235 12.48 7.20 16.05
C THR A 235 11.21 6.39 16.31
N ARG A 236 10.13 6.66 15.58
CA ARG A 236 8.85 5.96 15.69
C ARG A 236 8.76 4.68 14.84
N ASN A 237 9.78 4.40 14.02
CA ASN A 237 9.77 3.28 13.06
C ASN A 237 10.26 1.95 13.65
N PHE A 238 10.35 1.84 14.98
CA PHE A 238 10.94 0.68 15.68
C PHE A 238 9.96 -0.04 16.60
N SER A 239 8.68 0.25 16.51
CA SER A 239 7.63 -0.48 17.22
C SER A 239 7.52 -1.92 16.71
N PRO A 240 6.90 -2.84 17.47
CA PRO A 240 6.56 -4.18 16.96
C PRO A 240 5.74 -4.10 15.67
N ILE A 241 5.81 -5.15 14.85
CA ILE A 241 4.94 -5.27 13.66
C ILE A 241 3.51 -5.42 14.15
N ILE A 242 2.62 -4.56 13.67
CA ILE A 242 1.24 -4.40 14.14
C ILE A 242 0.23 -5.02 13.17
N GLY A 243 0.54 -5.03 11.89
CA GLY A 243 -0.31 -5.58 10.85
C GLY A 243 0.49 -6.02 9.65
N SER A 244 -0.19 -6.36 8.58
CA SER A 244 0.40 -6.66 7.27
C SER A 244 -0.40 -5.98 6.17
N LEU A 245 0.23 -5.73 5.05
CA LEU A 245 -0.41 -5.33 3.82
C LEU A 245 -0.50 -6.55 2.91
N LEU A 246 -1.70 -7.08 2.71
CA LEU A 246 -1.93 -8.11 1.71
C LEU A 246 -1.79 -7.44 0.34
N HIS A 247 -0.81 -7.89 -0.45
CA HIS A 247 -0.41 -7.21 -1.69
C HIS A 247 -0.66 -8.09 -2.91
N PHE A 248 -1.40 -7.54 -3.89
CA PHE A 248 -1.97 -8.29 -4.99
C PHE A 248 -1.42 -7.84 -6.35
N LYS A 249 -0.39 -8.55 -6.82
CA LYS A 249 0.24 -8.30 -8.13
C LYS A 249 0.08 -9.42 -9.15
N PHE A 250 -0.25 -10.63 -8.70
CA PHE A 250 -0.15 -11.83 -9.49
C PHE A 250 -1.51 -12.31 -9.99
N PHE A 251 -1.92 -11.77 -11.14
CA PHE A 251 -3.15 -12.11 -11.86
C PHE A 251 -2.86 -12.33 -13.34
N ASN A 252 -3.84 -12.77 -14.11
CA ASN A 252 -3.69 -13.04 -15.56
C ASN A 252 -3.11 -11.85 -16.35
N GLU A 253 -3.38 -10.61 -15.94
CA GLU A 253 -2.89 -9.37 -16.58
C GLU A 253 -1.49 -8.93 -16.10
N THR A 254 -0.80 -9.71 -15.27
CA THR A 254 0.49 -9.31 -14.66
C THR A 254 1.53 -8.94 -15.72
N GLU A 255 1.61 -9.68 -16.82
CA GLU A 255 2.57 -9.41 -17.89
C GLU A 255 2.30 -8.06 -18.55
N ASP A 256 1.05 -7.78 -18.92
CA ASP A 256 0.65 -6.53 -19.56
C ASP A 256 0.94 -5.33 -18.66
N LEU A 257 0.61 -5.43 -17.36
CA LEU A 257 0.92 -4.39 -16.36
C LEU A 257 2.42 -4.16 -16.17
N VAL A 258 3.22 -5.21 -16.21
CA VAL A 258 4.68 -5.12 -16.14
C VAL A 258 5.23 -4.40 -17.35
N VAL A 259 4.76 -4.74 -18.55
CA VAL A 259 5.16 -4.08 -19.80
C VAL A 259 4.73 -2.61 -19.80
N GLU A 260 3.49 -2.30 -19.39
CA GLU A 260 3.02 -0.91 -19.24
C GLU A 260 3.90 -0.11 -18.27
N ALA A 261 4.22 -0.68 -17.09
CA ALA A 261 5.06 -0.03 -16.08
C ALA A 261 6.49 0.25 -16.58
N ILE A 262 7.05 -0.62 -17.41
CA ILE A 262 8.36 -0.41 -18.04
C ILE A 262 8.28 0.73 -19.06
N ASN A 263 7.27 0.71 -19.92
CA ASN A 263 7.07 1.73 -20.97
C ASN A 263 6.79 3.12 -20.38
N ASP A 264 5.99 3.21 -19.32
CA ASP A 264 5.67 4.45 -18.62
C ASP A 264 6.89 5.03 -17.87
N ASN A 265 7.85 4.19 -17.48
CA ASN A 265 9.12 4.57 -16.85
C ASN A 265 8.99 5.54 -15.66
N GLN A 266 7.91 5.44 -14.90
CA GLN A 266 7.65 6.31 -13.74
C GLN A 266 8.22 5.73 -12.43
N TYR A 267 8.55 4.45 -12.37
CA TYR A 267 8.94 3.75 -11.16
C TYR A 267 10.44 3.92 -10.83
N PHE A 268 10.78 3.58 -9.58
CA PHE A 268 12.11 3.77 -9.01
C PHE A 268 13.24 3.13 -9.83
N LYS A 269 14.35 3.85 -10.01
CA LYS A 269 15.53 3.42 -10.79
C LYS A 269 15.21 2.94 -12.20
N GLY A 270 14.27 3.59 -12.89
CA GLY A 270 13.92 3.24 -14.27
C GLY A 270 13.21 1.88 -14.35
N SER A 271 12.26 1.63 -13.49
CA SER A 271 11.41 0.43 -13.45
C SER A 271 12.21 -0.90 -13.34
N ARG A 272 13.39 -0.90 -12.71
CA ARG A 272 14.27 -2.08 -12.63
C ARG A 272 13.58 -3.33 -12.07
N SER A 273 12.71 -3.18 -11.06
CA SER A 273 11.96 -4.31 -10.50
C SER A 273 11.02 -4.93 -11.53
N TYR A 274 10.39 -4.10 -12.35
CA TYR A 274 9.51 -4.56 -13.43
C TYR A 274 10.28 -5.23 -14.58
N ILE A 275 11.45 -4.70 -14.95
CA ILE A 275 12.32 -5.32 -15.96
C ILE A 275 12.74 -6.74 -15.52
N ARG A 276 13.08 -6.92 -14.24
CA ARG A 276 13.40 -8.24 -13.69
C ARG A 276 12.19 -9.17 -13.68
N MET A 277 11.03 -8.63 -13.30
CA MET A 277 9.78 -9.39 -13.30
C MET A 277 9.44 -9.86 -14.72
N LEU A 278 9.62 -9.02 -15.74
CA LEU A 278 9.46 -9.41 -17.14
C LEU A 278 10.39 -10.54 -17.53
N GLY A 279 11.66 -10.49 -17.13
CA GLY A 279 12.61 -11.58 -17.33
C GLY A 279 12.14 -12.90 -16.70
N ALA A 280 11.64 -12.84 -15.46
CA ALA A 280 11.10 -14.02 -14.78
C ALA A 280 9.82 -14.57 -15.45
N ILE A 281 8.97 -13.68 -16.00
CA ILE A 281 7.79 -14.08 -16.81
C ILE A 281 8.25 -14.83 -18.06
N GLN A 282 9.21 -14.26 -18.81
CA GLN A 282 9.74 -14.87 -20.04
C GLN A 282 10.43 -16.22 -19.80
N GLU A 283 11.02 -16.41 -18.62
CA GLU A 283 11.59 -17.69 -18.18
C GLU A 283 10.54 -18.68 -17.65
N GLY A 284 9.26 -18.30 -17.61
CA GLY A 284 8.16 -19.12 -17.11
C GLY A 284 8.12 -19.28 -15.58
N LYS A 285 8.96 -18.56 -14.83
CA LYS A 285 9.08 -18.66 -13.37
C LYS A 285 7.84 -18.14 -12.63
N LEU A 286 7.06 -17.25 -13.27
CA LEU A 286 5.81 -16.75 -12.71
C LEU A 286 4.58 -17.62 -13.00
N ASN A 287 4.68 -18.63 -13.86
CA ASN A 287 3.52 -19.42 -14.22
C ASN A 287 2.89 -20.13 -13.01
N TYR A 288 3.72 -20.56 -12.07
CA TYR A 288 3.28 -21.26 -10.86
C TYR A 288 4.15 -20.85 -9.66
N LEU A 289 3.51 -20.24 -8.65
CA LEU A 289 4.20 -19.67 -7.50
C LEU A 289 4.11 -20.51 -6.22
N VAL A 290 3.23 -21.50 -6.20
CA VAL A 290 3.05 -22.37 -5.02
C VAL A 290 4.32 -23.19 -4.78
N SER A 291 4.74 -23.29 -3.53
CA SER A 291 5.88 -24.04 -3.04
C SER A 291 5.55 -24.71 -1.71
N ASP A 292 6.49 -25.41 -1.11
CA ASP A 292 6.38 -26.09 0.20
C ASP A 292 6.11 -25.15 1.39
N ILE A 293 6.39 -23.85 1.24
CA ILE A 293 6.11 -22.83 2.25
C ILE A 293 4.81 -22.05 2.01
N SER A 294 4.08 -22.35 0.93
CA SER A 294 2.85 -21.68 0.56
C SER A 294 1.67 -22.21 1.36
N VAL A 295 0.83 -21.31 1.86
CA VAL A 295 -0.39 -21.67 2.60
C VAL A 295 -1.59 -20.84 2.09
N PRO A 296 -2.82 -21.38 2.13
CA PRO A 296 -4.01 -20.62 1.83
C PRO A 296 -4.33 -19.63 2.95
N TYR A 297 -4.82 -18.45 2.57
CA TYR A 297 -5.22 -17.41 3.52
C TYR A 297 -6.53 -17.76 4.24
N GLN A 298 -6.53 -17.62 5.57
CA GLN A 298 -7.66 -17.93 6.44
C GLN A 298 -8.04 -16.78 7.39
N GLY A 299 -7.46 -15.58 7.19
CA GLY A 299 -7.76 -14.39 7.99
C GLY A 299 -6.68 -13.99 8.99
N SER A 300 -7.01 -12.98 9.80
CA SER A 300 -6.05 -12.32 10.70
C SER A 300 -5.48 -13.25 11.77
N LYS A 301 -6.28 -14.17 12.29
CA LYS A 301 -5.83 -15.13 13.30
C LYS A 301 -4.67 -15.98 12.81
N GLN A 302 -4.77 -16.55 11.60
CA GLN A 302 -3.69 -17.30 10.98
C GLN A 302 -2.42 -16.46 10.82
N MET A 303 -2.55 -15.21 10.34
CA MET A 303 -1.42 -14.31 10.16
C MET A 303 -0.69 -14.02 11.49
N ALA A 304 -1.44 -13.82 12.58
CA ALA A 304 -0.89 -13.64 13.92
C ALA A 304 -0.19 -14.91 14.43
N GLU A 305 -0.80 -16.09 14.26
CA GLU A 305 -0.23 -17.40 14.64
C GLU A 305 1.06 -17.71 13.87
N LEU A 306 1.16 -17.29 12.61
CA LEU A 306 2.38 -17.39 11.80
C LEU A 306 3.44 -16.32 12.12
N GLY A 307 3.12 -15.38 13.02
CA GLY A 307 4.06 -14.36 13.48
C GLY A 307 4.24 -13.15 12.55
N PHE A 308 3.34 -12.92 11.62
CA PHE A 308 3.39 -11.75 10.73
C PHE A 308 3.14 -10.44 11.47
N PHE A 309 2.39 -10.48 12.55
CA PHE A 309 2.17 -9.33 13.44
C PHE A 309 1.82 -9.76 14.86
N LYS A 310 1.95 -8.81 15.80
CA LYS A 310 1.62 -8.99 17.21
C LYS A 310 0.10 -9.15 17.39
N SER A 311 -0.33 -10.10 18.21
CA SER A 311 -1.70 -10.13 18.74
C SER A 311 -1.92 -8.94 19.67
N LEU A 312 -3.03 -8.22 19.48
CA LEU A 312 -3.34 -6.97 20.17
C LEU A 312 -4.59 -7.06 21.05
N PHE A 313 -5.54 -7.91 20.67
CA PHE A 313 -6.85 -8.01 21.28
C PHE A 313 -7.10 -9.38 21.91
#